data_5f76e79a7410dc950faa3a7edf81aa35
#
_entry.id   5f76e79a7410dc950faa3a7edf81aa35
#
_cell.length_a   1.000
_cell.length_b   1.000
_cell.length_c   1.000
_cell.angle_alpha   90.00
_cell.angle_beta   90.00
_cell.angle_gamma   90.00
#
_symmetry.space_group_name_H-M   'P 1'
#
loop_
_entity.id
_entity.type
_entity.pdbx_description
1 polymer ?
#
loop_
_entity_poly.entity_id
_entity_poly.type
_entity_poly.pdbx_seq_one_letter_code
_entity_poly.pdbx_strand_id
1 'polypeptide(L)'
;QINAATVTTSGTQTYNDPLTLLNNTTLTSNGAGALGNVSFNSTIGGAKTLTVNTAGTTLFNDNVNIAQLTTDAPGTVQINAATVATTGTQTYNDPMTLLANTVLSSTGVAAAGNISFNNTITGDKTLAVNTAGTTLFDKAVSIGQLTTDLAGFVQINAPTVITTGTQTYNDPMTLLANTVLSS
;
A
#
# COMPACT_ATOMS: atom_id res chain seq x y z
N GLN A 1 -21.87 -1.81 -1.00
CA GLN A 1 -21.56 -0.61 -1.79
C GLN A 1 -21.48 0.62 -0.88
N ILE A 2 -20.53 1.50 -1.13
CA ILE A 2 -20.41 2.80 -0.44
C ILE A 2 -20.54 3.92 -1.48
N ASN A 3 -21.56 4.79 -1.28
CA ASN A 3 -21.75 6.01 -2.06
C ASN A 3 -21.47 7.27 -1.22
N ALA A 4 -21.19 7.10 0.07
CA ALA A 4 -20.86 8.20 0.97
C ALA A 4 -19.43 8.70 0.71
N ALA A 5 -19.23 10.01 0.72
CA ALA A 5 -17.87 10.59 0.65
C ALA A 5 -17.07 10.34 1.94
N THR A 6 -17.75 10.15 3.07
CA THR A 6 -17.11 9.85 4.35
C THR A 6 -17.91 8.82 5.15
N VAL A 7 -17.19 7.91 5.82
CA VAL A 7 -17.73 7.01 6.85
C VAL A 7 -16.86 7.17 8.09
N THR A 8 -17.44 7.65 9.18
CA THR A 8 -16.69 7.90 10.42
C THR A 8 -17.28 7.08 11.56
N THR A 9 -16.42 6.38 12.30
CA THR A 9 -16.79 5.62 13.49
C THR A 9 -15.91 5.99 14.68
N SER A 10 -16.40 5.76 15.87
CA SER A 10 -15.59 5.83 17.10
C SER A 10 -14.88 4.50 17.42
N GLY A 11 -15.17 3.44 16.66
CA GLY A 11 -14.63 2.11 16.83
C GLY A 11 -14.29 1.48 15.50
N THR A 12 -14.09 0.16 15.51
CA THR A 12 -13.71 -0.62 14.33
C THR A 12 -14.69 -0.48 13.16
N GLN A 13 -14.16 -0.60 11.95
CA GLN A 13 -14.95 -0.81 10.73
C GLN A 13 -14.57 -2.16 10.13
N THR A 14 -15.55 -3.02 9.91
CA THR A 14 -15.31 -4.36 9.33
C THR A 14 -16.22 -4.58 8.14
N TYR A 15 -15.63 -4.84 7.01
CA TYR A 15 -16.30 -5.11 5.73
C TYR A 15 -16.05 -6.57 5.36
N ASN A 16 -17.05 -7.42 5.59
CA ASN A 16 -16.94 -8.87 5.34
C ASN A 16 -17.33 -9.27 3.92
N ASP A 17 -18.12 -8.43 3.26
CA ASP A 17 -18.60 -8.66 1.89
C ASP A 17 -17.79 -7.86 0.87
N PRO A 18 -17.81 -8.24 -0.42
CA PRO A 18 -17.20 -7.46 -1.49
C PRO A 18 -17.70 -6.01 -1.48
N LEU A 19 -16.77 -5.07 -1.41
CA LEU A 19 -17.03 -3.64 -1.33
C LEU A 19 -16.89 -2.99 -2.69
N THR A 20 -17.93 -2.28 -3.15
CA THR A 20 -17.85 -1.42 -4.33
C THR A 20 -17.94 0.05 -3.93
N LEU A 21 -16.95 0.83 -4.30
CA LEU A 21 -16.93 2.28 -4.12
C LEU A 21 -17.69 2.94 -5.27
N LEU A 22 -18.77 3.65 -4.97
CA LEU A 22 -19.56 4.43 -5.94
C LEU A 22 -19.17 5.92 -5.92
N ASN A 23 -18.44 6.35 -4.87
CA ASN A 23 -17.90 7.70 -4.71
C ASN A 23 -16.45 7.63 -4.18
N ASN A 24 -15.69 8.71 -4.35
CA ASN A 24 -14.44 8.88 -3.62
C ASN A 24 -14.77 8.89 -2.11
N THR A 25 -14.16 7.98 -1.37
CA THR A 25 -14.55 7.70 0.01
C THR A 25 -13.37 7.82 0.95
N THR A 26 -13.58 8.53 2.06
CA THR A 26 -12.69 8.51 3.21
C THR A 26 -13.34 7.72 4.34
N LEU A 27 -12.66 6.67 4.81
CA LEU A 27 -13.04 5.92 6.00
C LEU A 27 -12.20 6.42 7.17
N THR A 28 -12.84 6.83 8.25
CA THR A 28 -12.14 7.31 9.46
C THR A 28 -12.60 6.51 10.67
N SER A 29 -11.65 5.90 11.38
CA SER A 29 -11.91 5.32 12.69
C SER A 29 -11.17 6.12 13.77
N ASN A 30 -11.91 6.68 14.71
CA ASN A 30 -11.35 7.44 15.83
C ASN A 30 -11.04 6.56 17.06
N GLY A 31 -11.18 5.25 16.95
CA GLY A 31 -10.80 4.31 18.00
C GLY A 31 -9.27 4.28 18.20
N ALA A 32 -8.83 4.02 19.44
CA ALA A 32 -7.42 3.89 19.75
C ALA A 32 -6.94 2.43 19.62
N GLY A 33 -5.76 2.21 19.04
CA GLY A 33 -5.19 0.87 18.86
C GLY A 33 -6.15 -0.08 18.14
N ALA A 34 -6.35 -1.28 18.66
CA ALA A 34 -7.23 -2.28 18.06
C ALA A 34 -8.69 -1.84 17.90
N LEU A 35 -9.16 -0.90 18.70
CA LEU A 35 -10.50 -0.32 18.54
C LEU A 35 -10.61 0.60 17.31
N GLY A 36 -9.48 1.02 16.76
CA GLY A 36 -9.41 1.81 15.54
C GLY A 36 -9.35 0.99 14.25
N ASN A 37 -9.26 -0.34 14.32
CA ASN A 37 -9.02 -1.16 13.12
C ASN A 37 -10.08 -0.97 12.04
N VAL A 38 -9.60 -0.90 10.78
CA VAL A 38 -10.43 -0.93 9.58
C VAL A 38 -10.04 -2.18 8.78
N SER A 39 -10.97 -3.14 8.68
CA SER A 39 -10.68 -4.44 8.07
C SER A 39 -11.54 -4.70 6.84
N PHE A 40 -10.90 -5.00 5.74
CA PHE A 40 -11.53 -5.43 4.49
C PHE A 40 -11.26 -6.92 4.32
N ASN A 41 -12.25 -7.76 4.66
CA ASN A 41 -12.14 -9.21 4.63
C ASN A 41 -12.50 -9.81 3.26
N SER A 42 -12.91 -8.99 2.31
CA SER A 42 -13.22 -9.37 0.94
C SER A 42 -12.73 -8.30 -0.04
N THR A 43 -12.95 -8.49 -1.32
CA THR A 43 -12.46 -7.60 -2.39
C THR A 43 -12.98 -6.18 -2.28
N ILE A 44 -12.16 -5.22 -2.72
CA ILE A 44 -12.56 -3.83 -2.89
C ILE A 44 -12.47 -3.48 -4.39
N GLY A 45 -13.56 -2.95 -4.94
CA GLY A 45 -13.66 -2.54 -6.33
C GLY A 45 -14.32 -1.18 -6.52
N GLY A 46 -14.29 -0.70 -7.76
CA GLY A 46 -14.88 0.57 -8.16
C GLY A 46 -13.83 1.60 -8.58
N ALA A 47 -14.12 2.38 -9.65
CA ALA A 47 -13.19 3.37 -10.20
C ALA A 47 -13.22 4.67 -9.36
N LYS A 48 -12.95 4.56 -8.05
CA LYS A 48 -12.98 5.66 -7.07
C LYS A 48 -11.78 5.60 -6.15
N THR A 49 -11.47 6.71 -5.49
CA THR A 49 -10.41 6.82 -4.50
C THR A 49 -10.88 6.31 -3.14
N LEU A 50 -10.03 5.54 -2.48
CA LEU A 50 -10.16 5.16 -1.08
C LEU A 50 -9.07 5.82 -0.25
N THR A 51 -9.47 6.54 0.79
CA THR A 51 -8.58 7.01 1.86
C THR A 51 -8.99 6.34 3.16
N VAL A 52 -8.05 5.77 3.89
CA VAL A 52 -8.29 5.14 5.19
C VAL A 52 -7.48 5.88 6.25
N ASN A 53 -8.18 6.46 7.23
CA ASN A 53 -7.59 7.22 8.33
C ASN A 53 -7.88 6.50 9.65
N THR A 54 -6.84 5.93 10.25
CA THR A 54 -6.96 5.27 11.55
C THR A 54 -5.63 5.16 12.28
N ALA A 55 -5.66 5.33 13.60
CA ALA A 55 -4.51 4.99 14.46
C ALA A 55 -4.42 3.48 14.80
N GLY A 56 -5.34 2.68 14.29
CA GLY A 56 -5.32 1.22 14.38
C GLY A 56 -4.63 0.56 13.20
N THR A 57 -5.07 -0.64 12.87
CA THR A 57 -4.59 -1.39 11.72
C THR A 57 -5.58 -1.30 10.56
N THR A 58 -5.09 -0.92 9.38
CA THR A 58 -5.81 -1.12 8.11
C THR A 58 -5.42 -2.48 7.53
N LEU A 59 -6.36 -3.40 7.44
CA LEU A 59 -6.14 -4.74 6.87
C LEU A 59 -6.82 -4.87 5.50
N PHE A 60 -6.02 -5.17 4.48
CA PHE A 60 -6.49 -5.60 3.18
C PHE A 60 -6.32 -7.12 3.07
N ASN A 61 -7.38 -7.89 3.29
CA ASN A 61 -7.33 -9.35 3.33
C ASN A 61 -7.54 -10.00 1.95
N ASP A 62 -8.13 -9.29 0.99
CA ASP A 62 -8.36 -9.75 -0.37
C ASP A 62 -8.07 -8.63 -1.38
N ASN A 63 -8.14 -8.93 -2.67
CA ASN A 63 -7.70 -8.06 -3.75
C ASN A 63 -8.43 -6.71 -3.78
N VAL A 64 -7.67 -5.68 -4.13
CA VAL A 64 -8.13 -4.30 -4.28
C VAL A 64 -7.96 -3.87 -5.74
N ASN A 65 -9.02 -3.30 -6.34
CA ASN A 65 -9.00 -2.74 -7.69
C ASN A 65 -9.83 -1.45 -7.73
N ILE A 66 -9.16 -0.31 -7.57
CA ILE A 66 -9.79 1.02 -7.40
C ILE A 66 -9.04 2.11 -8.18
N ALA A 67 -9.48 3.37 -8.10
CA ALA A 67 -8.76 4.44 -8.79
C ALA A 67 -7.47 4.84 -8.06
N GLN A 68 -7.54 5.08 -6.75
CA GLN A 68 -6.38 5.48 -5.91
C GLN A 68 -6.55 4.93 -4.50
N LEU A 69 -5.43 4.68 -3.83
CA LEU A 69 -5.39 4.26 -2.43
C LEU A 69 -4.47 5.18 -1.63
N THR A 70 -4.94 5.62 -0.46
CA THR A 70 -4.12 6.33 0.52
C THR A 70 -4.42 5.80 1.92
N THR A 71 -3.38 5.47 2.68
CA THR A 71 -3.47 5.27 4.13
C THR A 71 -2.77 6.42 4.84
N ASP A 72 -3.24 6.77 6.04
CA ASP A 72 -2.70 7.87 6.82
C ASP A 72 -1.57 7.43 7.78
N ALA A 73 -1.11 8.36 8.56
CA ALA A 73 -0.31 8.14 9.77
C ALA A 73 -0.99 8.92 10.92
N PRO A 74 -1.11 8.38 12.15
CA PRO A 74 -0.48 7.17 12.68
C PRO A 74 -1.37 5.93 12.55
N GLY A 75 -0.76 4.76 12.35
CA GLY A 75 -1.44 3.47 12.30
C GLY A 75 -0.49 2.38 11.80
N THR A 76 -1.04 1.31 11.25
CA THR A 76 -0.30 0.27 10.53
C THR A 76 -1.14 -0.26 9.36
N VAL A 77 -0.47 -0.71 8.29
CA VAL A 77 -1.11 -1.40 7.18
C VAL A 77 -0.67 -2.86 7.17
N GLN A 78 -1.62 -3.75 6.99
CA GLN A 78 -1.37 -5.17 6.74
C GLN A 78 -1.95 -5.56 5.40
N ILE A 79 -1.16 -6.20 4.54
CA ILE A 79 -1.59 -6.66 3.22
C ILE A 79 -1.48 -8.18 3.16
N ASN A 80 -2.64 -8.85 3.13
CA ASN A 80 -2.81 -10.27 2.84
C ASN A 80 -3.34 -10.49 1.41
N ALA A 81 -3.67 -9.41 0.71
CA ALA A 81 -4.12 -9.41 -0.67
C ALA A 81 -3.01 -9.88 -1.62
N ALA A 82 -3.33 -10.71 -2.58
CA ALA A 82 -2.41 -11.09 -3.65
C ALA A 82 -2.15 -9.91 -4.61
N THR A 83 -3.12 -9.03 -4.80
CA THR A 83 -2.98 -7.83 -5.66
C THR A 83 -3.65 -6.60 -5.04
N VAL A 84 -2.95 -5.46 -5.15
CA VAL A 84 -3.55 -4.13 -4.98
C VAL A 84 -3.31 -3.36 -6.27
N ALA A 85 -4.35 -3.19 -7.07
CA ALA A 85 -4.30 -2.55 -8.36
C ALA A 85 -5.02 -1.20 -8.33
N THR A 86 -4.40 -0.18 -8.92
CA THR A 86 -5.02 1.14 -9.06
C THR A 86 -4.84 1.67 -10.49
N THR A 87 -5.70 2.59 -10.89
CA THR A 87 -5.50 3.36 -12.13
C THR A 87 -4.70 4.64 -11.87
N GLY A 88 -4.47 4.99 -10.62
CA GLY A 88 -3.72 6.16 -10.16
C GLY A 88 -2.77 5.80 -9.01
N THR A 89 -2.46 6.76 -8.17
CA THR A 89 -1.45 6.62 -7.12
C THR A 89 -1.84 5.62 -6.02
N GLN A 90 -0.82 5.01 -5.41
CA GLN A 90 -0.90 4.34 -4.12
C GLN A 90 0.04 5.03 -3.14
N THR A 91 -0.45 5.45 -1.99
CA THR A 91 0.33 6.14 -0.96
C THR A 91 0.13 5.46 0.39
N TYR A 92 1.19 4.89 0.91
CA TYR A 92 1.22 4.21 2.20
C TYR A 92 2.02 5.06 3.18
N ASN A 93 1.32 5.80 4.06
CA ASN A 93 1.98 6.63 5.08
C ASN A 93 2.25 5.86 6.38
N ASP A 94 1.58 4.72 6.55
CA ASP A 94 1.75 3.83 7.69
C ASP A 94 2.90 2.83 7.49
N PRO A 95 3.50 2.30 8.58
CA PRO A 95 4.28 1.09 8.51
C PRO A 95 3.47 -0.06 7.92
N MET A 96 4.05 -0.74 6.92
CA MET A 96 3.40 -1.83 6.20
C MET A 96 3.98 -3.19 6.62
N THR A 97 3.10 -4.18 6.79
CA THR A 97 3.48 -5.58 6.94
C THR A 97 2.85 -6.42 5.84
N LEU A 98 3.67 -7.15 5.09
CA LEU A 98 3.21 -8.11 4.09
C LEU A 98 2.89 -9.45 4.78
N LEU A 99 1.63 -9.87 4.69
CA LEU A 99 1.15 -11.16 5.21
C LEU A 99 1.08 -12.22 4.09
N ALA A 100 1.05 -11.80 2.83
CA ALA A 100 1.09 -12.67 1.64
C ALA A 100 2.06 -12.11 0.60
N ASN A 101 2.42 -12.93 -0.40
CA ASN A 101 3.10 -12.46 -1.59
C ASN A 101 2.16 -11.52 -2.33
N THR A 102 2.61 -10.28 -2.58
CA THR A 102 1.75 -9.21 -3.07
C THR A 102 2.33 -8.54 -4.31
N VAL A 103 1.47 -8.27 -5.27
CA VAL A 103 1.74 -7.37 -6.40
C VAL A 103 0.99 -6.06 -6.17
N LEU A 104 1.72 -4.96 -6.09
CA LEU A 104 1.15 -3.61 -6.13
C LEU A 104 1.32 -3.09 -7.56
N SER A 105 0.25 -2.66 -8.19
CA SER A 105 0.30 -2.17 -9.56
C SER A 105 -0.48 -0.88 -9.75
N SER A 106 0.06 0.02 -10.58
CA SER A 106 -0.65 1.21 -11.04
C SER A 106 -0.58 1.31 -12.56
N THR A 107 -1.72 1.52 -13.20
CA THR A 107 -1.78 1.80 -14.64
C THR A 107 -1.67 3.29 -14.97
N GLY A 108 -1.55 4.16 -13.97
CA GLY A 108 -1.25 5.57 -14.14
C GLY A 108 0.14 5.77 -14.75
N VAL A 109 0.33 6.88 -15.45
CA VAL A 109 1.62 7.22 -16.06
C VAL A 109 2.25 8.42 -15.36
N ALA A 110 3.59 8.46 -15.33
CA ALA A 110 4.36 9.50 -14.63
C ALA A 110 3.83 9.67 -13.18
N ALA A 111 3.67 10.91 -12.71
CA ALA A 111 3.25 11.17 -11.33
C ALA A 111 1.89 10.55 -10.95
N ALA A 112 1.00 10.33 -11.93
CA ALA A 112 -0.28 9.68 -11.67
C ALA A 112 -0.14 8.17 -11.40
N GLY A 113 0.98 7.56 -11.75
CA GLY A 113 1.28 6.15 -11.48
C GLY A 113 2.07 5.90 -10.21
N ASN A 114 2.48 6.92 -9.47
CA ASN A 114 3.39 6.75 -8.34
C ASN A 114 2.86 5.78 -7.28
N ILE A 115 3.75 4.91 -6.79
CA ILE A 115 3.53 4.04 -5.63
C ILE A 115 4.56 4.44 -4.57
N SER A 116 4.09 5.03 -3.46
CA SER A 116 4.96 5.61 -2.44
C SER A 116 4.80 4.91 -1.10
N PHE A 117 5.91 4.41 -0.58
CA PHE A 117 6.03 3.87 0.76
C PHE A 117 6.75 4.89 1.64
N ASN A 118 5.97 5.69 2.37
CA ASN A 118 6.51 6.76 3.22
C ASN A 118 6.93 6.26 4.61
N ASN A 119 6.74 4.97 4.87
CA ASN A 119 7.14 4.32 6.12
C ASN A 119 7.77 2.95 5.85
N THR A 120 8.14 2.22 6.89
CA THR A 120 8.80 0.91 6.81
C THR A 120 7.94 -0.15 6.15
N ILE A 121 8.58 -1.10 5.47
CA ILE A 121 7.94 -2.31 4.94
C ILE A 121 8.59 -3.51 5.60
N THR A 122 7.79 -4.41 6.16
CA THR A 122 8.25 -5.62 6.84
C THR A 122 7.47 -6.86 6.40
N GLY A 123 7.97 -8.02 6.76
CA GLY A 123 7.37 -9.33 6.47
C GLY A 123 8.34 -10.27 5.78
N ASP A 124 7.99 -11.54 5.67
CA ASP A 124 8.79 -12.59 5.02
C ASP A 124 8.32 -12.93 3.60
N LYS A 125 7.51 -12.06 3.01
CA LYS A 125 6.83 -12.27 1.73
C LYS A 125 7.49 -11.51 0.59
N THR A 126 7.11 -11.87 -0.63
CA THR A 126 7.53 -11.18 -1.86
C THR A 126 6.68 -9.94 -2.10
N LEU A 127 7.34 -8.83 -2.42
CA LEU A 127 6.72 -7.63 -2.97
C LEU A 127 7.15 -7.44 -4.43
N ALA A 128 6.18 -7.39 -5.33
CA ALA A 128 6.38 -6.90 -6.69
C ALA A 128 5.68 -5.55 -6.85
N VAL A 129 6.36 -4.57 -7.42
CA VAL A 129 5.82 -3.23 -7.68
C VAL A 129 5.89 -2.93 -9.16
N ASN A 130 4.73 -2.74 -9.79
CA ASN A 130 4.59 -2.56 -11.23
C ASN A 130 3.94 -1.21 -11.53
N THR A 131 4.71 -0.26 -12.04
CA THR A 131 4.18 1.06 -12.40
C THR A 131 5.05 1.81 -13.40
N ALA A 132 4.43 2.54 -14.32
CA ALA A 132 5.13 3.49 -15.18
C ALA A 132 5.39 4.86 -14.51
N GLY A 133 5.05 4.99 -13.22
CA GLY A 133 5.38 6.14 -12.38
C GLY A 133 6.69 5.94 -11.61
N THR A 134 6.76 6.55 -10.45
CA THR A 134 7.89 6.37 -9.52
C THR A 134 7.50 5.47 -8.37
N THR A 135 8.30 4.44 -8.12
CA THR A 135 8.26 3.66 -6.87
C THR A 135 9.21 4.31 -5.87
N LEU A 136 8.68 4.82 -4.77
CA LEU A 136 9.47 5.43 -3.69
C LEU A 136 9.52 4.54 -2.45
N PHE A 137 10.73 4.21 -2.01
CA PHE A 137 10.99 3.61 -0.70
C PHE A 137 11.64 4.66 0.21
N ASP A 138 10.86 5.28 1.11
CA ASP A 138 11.35 6.37 1.97
C ASP A 138 11.98 5.87 3.29
N LYS A 139 11.56 4.74 3.80
CA LYS A 139 12.06 4.15 5.05
C LYS A 139 12.50 2.70 4.84
N ALA A 140 13.12 2.12 5.86
CA ALA A 140 13.70 0.79 5.81
C ALA A 140 12.72 -0.29 5.29
N VAL A 141 13.23 -1.18 4.45
CA VAL A 141 12.52 -2.35 3.91
C VAL A 141 13.19 -3.61 4.42
N SER A 142 12.40 -4.56 4.96
CA SER A 142 12.87 -5.87 5.41
C SER A 142 11.82 -6.92 5.08
N ILE A 143 11.99 -7.62 3.94
CA ILE A 143 10.99 -8.53 3.36
C ILE A 143 11.62 -9.80 2.77
N GLY A 144 10.79 -10.71 2.25
CA GLY A 144 11.27 -11.94 1.61
C GLY A 144 11.99 -11.68 0.29
N GLN A 145 11.35 -11.00 -0.65
CA GLN A 145 11.91 -10.64 -1.96
C GLN A 145 11.34 -9.30 -2.44
N LEU A 146 12.10 -8.59 -3.27
CA LEU A 146 11.66 -7.35 -3.90
C LEU A 146 11.89 -7.41 -5.42
N THR A 147 10.88 -7.04 -6.21
CA THR A 147 11.01 -6.88 -7.65
C THR A 147 10.29 -5.63 -8.10
N THR A 148 10.92 -4.82 -8.95
CA THR A 148 10.27 -3.73 -9.69
C THR A 148 10.25 -4.08 -11.19
N ASP A 149 9.28 -3.53 -11.94
CA ASP A 149 9.11 -3.78 -13.38
C ASP A 149 10.06 -2.90 -14.24
N LEU A 150 9.87 -2.91 -15.57
CA LEU A 150 10.72 -2.17 -16.52
C LEU A 150 10.21 -0.76 -16.83
N ALA A 151 9.02 -0.41 -16.35
CA ALA A 151 8.36 0.83 -16.75
C ALA A 151 8.29 1.82 -15.59
N GLY A 152 9.13 2.84 -15.58
CA GLY A 152 9.09 3.88 -14.55
C GLY A 152 10.45 4.17 -13.95
N PHE A 153 10.46 4.48 -12.65
CA PHE A 153 11.68 4.80 -11.90
C PHE A 153 11.58 4.28 -10.47
N VAL A 154 12.70 3.86 -9.91
CA VAL A 154 12.83 3.57 -8.47
C VAL A 154 13.61 4.68 -7.78
N GLN A 155 13.09 5.19 -6.68
CA GLN A 155 13.78 6.10 -5.77
C GLN A 155 13.90 5.46 -4.39
N ILE A 156 15.11 5.42 -3.85
CA ILE A 156 15.38 4.85 -2.53
C ILE A 156 15.96 5.94 -1.64
N ASN A 157 15.19 6.39 -0.67
CA ASN A 157 15.59 7.24 0.44
C ASN A 157 15.80 6.41 1.74
N ALA A 158 15.45 5.13 1.68
CA ALA A 158 15.58 4.19 2.77
C ALA A 158 17.04 3.98 3.19
N PRO A 159 17.37 3.93 4.49
CA PRO A 159 18.72 3.61 4.94
C PRO A 159 19.12 2.17 4.62
N THR A 160 18.13 1.26 4.55
CA THR A 160 18.36 -0.16 4.28
C THR A 160 17.23 -0.74 3.43
N VAL A 161 17.60 -1.62 2.49
CA VAL A 161 16.67 -2.56 1.85
C VAL A 161 17.27 -3.95 2.03
N ILE A 162 16.64 -4.74 2.87
CA ILE A 162 17.10 -6.09 3.24
C ILE A 162 16.05 -7.10 2.78
N THR A 163 16.51 -8.14 2.10
CA THR A 163 15.66 -9.28 1.74
C THR A 163 16.33 -10.58 2.15
N THR A 164 15.53 -11.62 2.40
CA THR A 164 16.06 -12.98 2.61
C THR A 164 16.27 -13.73 1.28
N GLY A 165 15.71 -13.21 0.21
CA GLY A 165 15.85 -13.69 -1.16
C GLY A 165 16.30 -12.55 -2.08
N THR A 166 15.97 -12.65 -3.37
CA THR A 166 16.46 -11.72 -4.39
C THR A 166 15.89 -10.31 -4.27
N GLN A 167 16.71 -9.34 -4.66
CA GLN A 167 16.29 -7.97 -4.99
C GLN A 167 16.52 -7.77 -6.49
N THR A 168 15.48 -7.40 -7.23
CA THR A 168 15.55 -7.15 -8.66
C THR A 168 14.94 -5.80 -8.97
N TYR A 169 15.76 -4.88 -9.44
CA TYR A 169 15.34 -3.56 -9.88
C TYR A 169 15.48 -3.51 -11.41
N ASN A 170 14.36 -3.61 -12.11
CA ASN A 170 14.36 -3.54 -13.58
C ASN A 170 14.22 -2.09 -14.07
N ASP A 171 13.77 -1.20 -13.20
CA ASP A 171 13.68 0.24 -13.46
C ASP A 171 15.04 0.95 -13.29
N PRO A 172 15.24 2.10 -13.96
CA PRO A 172 16.27 3.04 -13.56
C PRO A 172 16.13 3.45 -12.08
N MET A 173 17.19 3.27 -11.31
CA MET A 173 17.18 3.50 -9.86
C MET A 173 18.00 4.75 -9.48
N THR A 174 17.46 5.55 -8.56
CA THR A 174 18.15 6.69 -7.93
C THR A 174 18.19 6.50 -6.42
N LEU A 175 19.38 6.56 -5.84
CA LEU A 175 19.57 6.63 -4.39
C LEU A 175 19.49 8.08 -3.95
N LEU A 176 18.55 8.39 -3.07
CA LEU A 176 18.35 9.73 -2.49
C LEU A 176 19.10 9.88 -1.15
N ALA A 177 19.53 8.78 -0.55
CA ALA A 177 20.30 8.71 0.69
C ALA A 177 21.38 7.63 0.59
N ASN A 178 22.26 7.57 1.60
CA ASN A 178 23.17 6.45 1.76
C ASN A 178 22.35 5.20 2.13
N THR A 179 22.36 4.19 1.27
CA THR A 179 21.53 3.00 1.38
C THR A 179 22.38 1.73 1.40
N VAL A 180 22.07 0.80 2.28
CA VAL A 180 22.60 -0.56 2.25
C VAL A 180 21.56 -1.47 1.61
N LEU A 181 21.93 -2.12 0.51
CA LEU A 181 21.16 -3.19 -0.14
C LEU A 181 21.78 -4.53 0.27
N SER A 182 21.00 -5.43 0.86
CA SER A 182 21.47 -6.74 1.33
C SER A 182 20.43 -7.83 1.06
N SER A 183 20.89 -9.00 0.62
CA SER A 183 20.08 -10.19 0.39
C SER A 183 20.79 -11.45 0.92
#